data_857aba921623502a2d82beb70f738b87
#
_entry.id   857aba921623502a2d82beb70f738b87
#
_cell.length_a   1.000
_cell.length_b   1.000
_cell.length_c   1.000
_cell.angle_alpha   90.00
_cell.angle_beta   90.00
_cell.angle_gamma   90.00
#
_symmetry.space_group_name_H-M   'P 1'
#
loop_
_entity.id
_entity.type
_entity.pdbx_description
1 polymer ?
#
loop_
_entity_poly.entity_id
_entity_poly.type
_entity_poly.pdbx_seq_one_letter_code
_entity_poly.pdbx_strand_id
1 'polypeptide(L)'
;MAYRIIDKETYYRKDVFRRFSEDCKCSLSMTARIDVTDLVAWSKGTGTKFYLNFLYLLSRVMNEREDYRMDYFYKTGELVVYDVIHPTHYAFHPETETCTPVYSTYVADYDAFYAGAAADLARAKADPVYIPEATQLPNRFDASFIPWLSYDALHLELSDGYLYFAPIVNWGAYREEGAGSGCPCPSA
;
A
#
# COMPACT_ATOMS: atom_id res chain seq x y z
N MET A 1 -13.75 -8.82 -10.81
CA MET A 1 -13.36 -8.64 -9.41
C MET A 1 -14.25 -9.56 -8.58
N ALA A 2 -13.63 -10.48 -7.86
CA ALA A 2 -14.35 -11.41 -7.01
C ALA A 2 -14.10 -11.07 -5.53
N TYR A 3 -15.14 -11.18 -4.73
CA TYR A 3 -15.09 -11.03 -3.28
C TYR A 3 -16.13 -11.93 -2.63
N ARG A 4 -15.93 -12.22 -1.37
CA ARG A 4 -16.86 -12.97 -0.51
C ARG A 4 -17.42 -12.02 0.55
N ILE A 5 -18.74 -12.06 0.73
CA ILE A 5 -19.41 -11.35 1.83
C ILE A 5 -19.21 -12.14 3.13
N ILE A 6 -18.84 -11.45 4.19
CA ILE A 6 -18.74 -12.00 5.53
C ILE A 6 -20.09 -11.78 6.24
N ASP A 7 -20.65 -12.85 6.77
CA ASP A 7 -21.80 -12.73 7.68
C ASP A 7 -21.33 -12.11 9.01
N LYS A 8 -21.73 -10.88 9.25
CA LYS A 8 -21.32 -10.11 10.43
C LYS A 8 -21.81 -10.73 11.74
N GLU A 9 -22.92 -11.48 11.72
CA GLU A 9 -23.47 -12.10 12.94
C GLU A 9 -22.63 -13.31 13.40
N THR A 10 -22.02 -14.00 12.45
CA THR A 10 -21.15 -15.15 12.74
C THR A 10 -19.66 -14.82 12.72
N TYR A 11 -19.31 -13.59 12.35
CA TYR A 11 -17.92 -13.16 12.31
C TYR A 11 -17.28 -13.19 13.70
N TYR A 12 -16.14 -13.87 13.82
CA TYR A 12 -15.50 -14.13 15.12
C TYR A 12 -15.02 -12.85 15.84
N ARG A 13 -14.86 -11.74 15.15
CA ARG A 13 -14.52 -10.41 15.71
C ARG A 13 -15.70 -9.43 15.67
N LYS A 14 -16.93 -9.89 15.57
CA LYS A 14 -18.12 -9.04 15.37
C LYS A 14 -18.25 -7.92 16.39
N ASP A 15 -18.00 -8.19 17.67
CA ASP A 15 -18.15 -7.20 18.74
C ASP A 15 -17.07 -6.11 18.66
N VAL A 16 -15.83 -6.51 18.35
CA VAL A 16 -14.71 -5.58 18.13
C VAL A 16 -14.95 -4.77 16.85
N PHE A 17 -15.37 -5.42 15.78
CA PHE A 17 -15.71 -4.75 14.53
C PHE A 17 -16.80 -3.69 14.75
N ARG A 18 -17.91 -4.07 15.39
CA ARG A 18 -18.99 -3.12 15.70
C ARG A 18 -18.49 -1.96 16.56
N ARG A 19 -17.73 -2.26 17.60
CA ARG A 19 -17.18 -1.24 18.52
C ARG A 19 -16.37 -0.18 17.76
N PHE A 20 -15.49 -0.59 16.84
CA PHE A 20 -14.60 0.33 16.14
C PHE A 20 -15.15 0.90 14.83
N SER A 21 -16.19 0.32 14.26
CA SER A 21 -16.86 0.87 13.07
C SER A 21 -18.03 1.80 13.40
N GLU A 22 -18.70 1.60 14.55
CA GLU A 22 -19.93 2.30 14.89
C GLU A 22 -19.76 3.23 16.11
N ASP A 23 -19.27 2.68 17.24
CA ASP A 23 -19.24 3.42 18.52
C ASP A 23 -18.01 4.31 18.67
N CYS A 24 -16.83 3.80 18.35
CA CYS A 24 -15.55 4.46 18.54
C CYS A 24 -14.77 4.46 17.24
N LYS A 25 -15.10 5.37 16.33
CA LYS A 25 -14.42 5.49 15.04
C LYS A 25 -12.99 5.97 15.28
N CYS A 26 -12.03 5.11 15.04
CA CYS A 26 -10.62 5.43 15.18
C CYS A 26 -9.78 4.78 14.09
N SER A 27 -8.66 5.40 13.76
CA SER A 27 -7.60 4.84 12.94
C SER A 27 -6.43 4.40 13.82
N LEU A 28 -5.72 3.35 13.39
CA LEU A 28 -4.47 2.91 14.00
C LEU A 28 -3.33 3.21 13.03
N SER A 29 -2.34 3.95 13.52
CA SER A 29 -1.10 4.20 12.78
C SER A 29 0.06 3.53 13.50
N MET A 30 0.88 2.79 12.75
CA MET A 30 2.08 2.14 13.27
C MET A 30 3.26 2.44 12.34
N THR A 31 4.40 2.75 12.93
CA THR A 31 5.68 2.86 12.20
C THR A 31 6.60 1.74 12.65
N ALA A 32 7.19 1.04 11.69
CA ALA A 32 8.15 -0.02 11.93
C ALA A 32 9.42 0.20 11.08
N ARG A 33 10.55 -0.23 11.62
CA ARG A 33 11.81 -0.28 10.86
C ARG A 33 11.95 -1.67 10.25
N ILE A 34 12.32 -1.70 8.98
CA ILE A 34 12.49 -2.93 8.21
C ILE A 34 13.89 -2.96 7.63
N ASP A 35 14.62 -4.04 7.87
CA ASP A 35 15.91 -4.27 7.21
C ASP A 35 15.68 -4.61 5.73
N VAL A 36 16.22 -3.77 4.85
CA VAL A 36 16.13 -3.94 3.41
C VAL A 36 17.49 -4.13 2.74
N THR A 37 18.52 -4.45 3.53
CA THR A 37 19.90 -4.60 3.06
C THR A 37 19.99 -5.56 1.87
N ASP A 38 19.43 -6.76 2.00
CA ASP A 38 19.46 -7.77 0.95
C ASP A 38 18.65 -7.34 -0.28
N LEU A 39 17.51 -6.67 -0.08
CA LEU A 39 16.70 -6.17 -1.18
C LEU A 39 17.39 -5.06 -1.96
N VAL A 40 18.12 -4.18 -1.28
CA VAL A 40 18.92 -3.14 -1.91
C VAL A 40 20.07 -3.76 -2.70
N ALA A 41 20.79 -4.72 -2.11
CA ALA A 41 21.89 -5.43 -2.78
C ALA A 41 21.40 -6.18 -4.03
N TRP A 42 20.28 -6.90 -3.90
CA TRP A 42 19.66 -7.62 -5.00
C TRP A 42 19.20 -6.67 -6.12
N SER A 43 18.55 -5.56 -5.78
CA SER A 43 18.09 -4.56 -6.75
C SER A 43 19.25 -3.97 -7.55
N LYS A 44 20.36 -3.66 -6.88
CA LYS A 44 21.58 -3.17 -7.54
C LYS A 44 22.21 -4.25 -8.44
N GLY A 45 22.27 -5.49 -7.98
CA GLY A 45 22.85 -6.61 -8.71
C GLY A 45 22.06 -6.99 -9.97
N THR A 46 20.75 -6.85 -9.94
CA THR A 46 19.85 -7.16 -11.08
C THR A 46 19.54 -5.97 -11.97
N GLY A 47 19.95 -4.74 -11.58
CA GLY A 47 19.61 -3.52 -12.30
C GLY A 47 18.12 -3.15 -12.23
N THR A 48 17.38 -3.72 -11.26
CA THR A 48 15.96 -3.45 -11.05
C THR A 48 15.74 -2.29 -10.06
N LYS A 49 14.57 -1.67 -10.11
CA LYS A 49 14.26 -0.54 -9.22
C LYS A 49 13.84 -1.06 -7.84
N PHE A 50 14.57 -0.68 -6.79
CA PHE A 50 14.23 -0.98 -5.40
C PHE A 50 12.76 -0.71 -5.07
N TYR A 51 12.23 0.43 -5.49
CA TYR A 51 10.85 0.81 -5.30
C TYR A 51 9.83 -0.23 -5.81
N LEU A 52 10.01 -0.73 -7.04
CA LEU A 52 9.10 -1.74 -7.62
C LEU A 52 9.28 -3.11 -6.96
N ASN A 53 10.50 -3.43 -6.55
CA ASN A 53 10.80 -4.67 -5.82
C ASN A 53 10.12 -4.65 -4.44
N PHE A 54 10.22 -3.55 -3.72
CA PHE A 54 9.56 -3.38 -2.44
C PHE A 54 8.03 -3.39 -2.59
N LEU A 55 7.50 -2.72 -3.62
CA LEU A 55 6.07 -2.73 -3.95
C LEU A 55 5.55 -4.15 -4.22
N TYR A 56 6.33 -4.99 -4.91
CA TYR A 56 5.99 -6.41 -5.11
C TYR A 56 5.89 -7.16 -3.79
N LEU A 57 6.93 -7.06 -2.96
CA LEU A 57 6.97 -7.76 -1.67
C LEU A 57 5.82 -7.30 -0.75
N LEU A 58 5.57 -6.01 -0.69
CA LEU A 58 4.45 -5.45 0.03
C LEU A 58 3.12 -6.01 -0.48
N SER A 59 2.91 -5.99 -1.80
CA SER A 59 1.70 -6.50 -2.43
C SER A 59 1.50 -8.00 -2.16
N ARG A 60 2.58 -8.77 -2.13
CA ARG A 60 2.56 -10.18 -1.78
C ARG A 60 2.09 -10.38 -0.35
N VAL A 61 2.70 -9.69 0.63
CA VAL A 61 2.32 -9.78 2.05
C VAL A 61 0.85 -9.38 2.26
N MET A 62 0.39 -8.31 1.60
CA MET A 62 -1.00 -7.87 1.66
C MET A 62 -1.97 -8.93 1.12
N ASN A 63 -1.57 -9.68 0.11
CA ASN A 63 -2.41 -10.72 -0.47
C ASN A 63 -2.33 -12.07 0.26
N GLU A 64 -1.30 -12.31 1.09
CA GLU A 64 -1.18 -13.52 1.90
C GLU A 64 -2.17 -13.56 3.06
N ARG A 65 -2.63 -12.40 3.56
CA ARG A 65 -3.53 -12.32 4.71
C ARG A 65 -4.91 -11.84 4.33
N GLU A 66 -5.91 -12.60 4.77
CA GLU A 66 -7.32 -12.26 4.58
C GLU A 66 -7.66 -10.91 5.22
N ASP A 67 -7.14 -10.64 6.41
CA ASP A 67 -7.37 -9.39 7.15
C ASP A 67 -7.02 -8.13 6.33
N TYR A 68 -5.98 -8.19 5.49
CA TYR A 68 -5.56 -7.06 4.65
C TYR A 68 -6.38 -6.91 3.37
N ARG A 69 -7.11 -7.95 2.99
CA ARG A 69 -7.97 -7.97 1.80
C ARG A 69 -9.44 -7.68 2.13
N MET A 70 -9.73 -7.33 3.38
CA MET A 70 -11.07 -6.95 3.82
C MET A 70 -11.41 -5.52 3.43
N ASP A 71 -12.69 -5.28 3.21
CA ASP A 71 -13.26 -3.94 3.00
C ASP A 71 -14.66 -3.88 3.58
N TYR A 72 -15.15 -2.66 3.84
CA TYR A 72 -16.48 -2.43 4.35
C TYR A 72 -17.22 -1.42 3.46
N PHE A 73 -18.29 -1.89 2.85
CA PHE A 73 -19.12 -1.06 1.98
C PHE A 73 -20.12 -0.26 2.82
N TYR A 74 -19.75 0.95 3.20
CA TYR A 74 -20.58 1.79 4.08
C TYR A 74 -21.97 2.09 3.55
N LYS A 75 -22.18 2.05 2.24
CA LYS A 75 -23.50 2.26 1.62
C LYS A 75 -24.44 1.08 1.80
N THR A 76 -23.92 -0.14 1.76
CA THR A 76 -24.69 -1.37 1.87
C THR A 76 -24.56 -2.04 3.24
N GLY A 77 -23.55 -1.63 4.01
CA GLY A 77 -23.22 -2.24 5.29
C GLY A 77 -22.59 -3.63 5.18
N GLU A 78 -22.06 -3.99 4.01
CA GLU A 78 -21.46 -5.29 3.76
C GLU A 78 -19.98 -5.28 4.15
N LEU A 79 -19.58 -6.28 4.93
CA LEU A 79 -18.19 -6.61 5.19
C LEU A 79 -17.75 -7.66 4.17
N VAL A 80 -16.69 -7.38 3.42
CA VAL A 80 -16.25 -8.23 2.32
C VAL A 80 -14.78 -8.58 2.43
N VAL A 81 -14.38 -9.67 1.77
CA VAL A 81 -12.98 -10.06 1.55
C VAL A 81 -12.77 -10.24 0.05
N TYR A 82 -11.85 -9.49 -0.50
CA TYR A 82 -11.44 -9.66 -1.90
C TYR A 82 -10.55 -10.89 -2.08
N ASP A 83 -10.67 -11.57 -3.22
CA ASP A 83 -9.74 -12.65 -3.58
C ASP A 83 -8.32 -12.12 -3.79
N VAL A 84 -8.22 -10.92 -4.33
CA VAL A 84 -6.96 -10.22 -4.57
C VAL A 84 -7.14 -8.71 -4.42
N ILE A 85 -6.13 -8.05 -3.83
CA ILE A 85 -6.02 -6.58 -3.79
C ILE A 85 -4.78 -6.12 -4.54
N HIS A 86 -4.88 -4.92 -5.11
CA HIS A 86 -3.88 -4.34 -5.98
C HIS A 86 -3.27 -3.07 -5.37
N PRO A 87 -1.98 -2.80 -5.56
CA PRO A 87 -1.38 -1.58 -5.09
C PRO A 87 -1.81 -0.37 -5.93
N THR A 88 -2.20 0.69 -5.25
CA THR A 88 -2.20 2.05 -5.78
C THR A 88 -0.94 2.72 -5.31
N HIS A 89 -0.12 3.20 -6.25
CA HIS A 89 1.12 3.90 -5.93
C HIS A 89 1.20 5.21 -6.74
N TYR A 90 2.30 5.96 -6.66
CA TYR A 90 2.27 7.33 -7.16
C TYR A 90 3.48 7.63 -8.03
N ALA A 91 3.24 8.29 -9.19
CA ALA A 91 4.25 8.87 -10.04
C ALA A 91 4.39 10.35 -9.69
N PHE A 92 5.56 10.76 -9.21
CA PHE A 92 5.86 12.16 -8.91
C PHE A 92 6.31 12.91 -10.16
N HIS A 93 5.82 14.14 -10.34
CA HIS A 93 6.12 15.07 -11.43
C HIS A 93 6.84 16.29 -10.85
N PRO A 94 8.19 16.37 -11.00
CA PRO A 94 8.98 17.44 -10.39
C PRO A 94 8.63 18.83 -10.91
N GLU A 95 8.20 18.93 -12.17
CA GLU A 95 7.91 20.21 -12.84
C GLU A 95 6.69 20.92 -12.27
N THR A 96 5.75 20.14 -11.73
CA THR A 96 4.50 20.66 -11.18
C THR A 96 4.35 20.38 -9.67
N GLU A 97 5.30 19.63 -9.09
CA GLU A 97 5.25 19.14 -7.70
C GLU A 97 3.96 18.39 -7.38
N THR A 98 3.43 17.65 -8.37
CA THR A 98 2.21 16.86 -8.25
C THR A 98 2.49 15.37 -8.36
N CYS A 99 1.49 14.54 -8.03
CA CYS A 99 1.55 13.10 -8.16
C CYS A 99 0.37 12.56 -8.96
N THR A 100 0.64 11.62 -9.87
CA THR A 100 -0.41 10.84 -10.54
C THR A 100 -0.55 9.50 -9.84
N PRO A 101 -1.76 9.09 -9.39
CA PRO A 101 -1.99 7.76 -8.88
C PRO A 101 -1.83 6.71 -9.98
N VAL A 102 -1.12 5.64 -9.67
CA VAL A 102 -0.80 4.53 -10.56
C VAL A 102 -1.43 3.27 -10.00
N TYR A 103 -2.26 2.60 -10.77
CA TYR A 103 -2.90 1.36 -10.40
C TYR A 103 -2.21 0.21 -11.13
N SER A 104 -1.54 -0.67 -10.40
CA SER A 104 -0.85 -1.81 -10.98
C SER A 104 -1.48 -3.12 -10.54
N THR A 105 -1.72 -4.02 -11.48
CA THR A 105 -2.32 -5.32 -11.19
C THR A 105 -1.31 -6.23 -10.48
N TYR A 106 -1.63 -6.64 -9.26
CA TYR A 106 -0.84 -7.65 -8.57
C TYR A 106 -1.07 -9.02 -9.21
N VAL A 107 0.02 -9.69 -9.49
CA VAL A 107 0.11 -11.10 -9.86
C VAL A 107 1.24 -11.73 -9.05
N ALA A 108 1.12 -13.03 -8.72
CA ALA A 108 2.10 -13.72 -7.87
C ALA A 108 3.46 -13.93 -8.54
N ASP A 109 3.49 -13.95 -9.86
CA ASP A 109 4.73 -14.02 -10.64
C ASP A 109 5.45 -12.67 -10.59
N TYR A 110 6.70 -12.67 -10.11
CA TYR A 110 7.48 -11.46 -9.92
C TYR A 110 7.78 -10.74 -11.24
N ASP A 111 8.21 -11.46 -12.26
CA ASP A 111 8.64 -10.85 -13.52
C ASP A 111 7.46 -10.19 -14.24
N ALA A 112 6.31 -10.87 -14.24
CA ALA A 112 5.08 -10.32 -14.79
C ALA A 112 4.60 -9.07 -14.01
N PHE A 113 4.64 -9.12 -12.67
CA PHE A 113 4.29 -7.95 -11.84
C PHE A 113 5.23 -6.78 -12.11
N TYR A 114 6.55 -7.04 -12.06
CA TYR A 114 7.55 -5.99 -12.25
C TYR A 114 7.41 -5.32 -13.62
N ALA A 115 7.27 -6.10 -14.68
CA ALA A 115 7.08 -5.58 -16.04
C ALA A 115 5.81 -4.73 -16.16
N GLY A 116 4.68 -5.21 -15.60
CA GLY A 116 3.42 -4.48 -15.58
C GLY A 116 3.50 -3.17 -14.82
N ALA A 117 3.98 -3.20 -13.58
CA ALA A 117 4.10 -2.01 -12.73
C ALA A 117 5.10 -0.98 -13.29
N ALA A 118 6.19 -1.44 -13.94
CA ALA A 118 7.13 -0.55 -14.60
C ALA A 118 6.50 0.16 -15.81
N ALA A 119 5.70 -0.55 -16.60
CA ALA A 119 4.97 0.02 -17.73
C ALA A 119 3.89 1.02 -17.27
N ASP A 120 3.14 0.68 -16.21
CA ASP A 120 2.12 1.57 -15.61
C ASP A 120 2.76 2.87 -15.10
N LEU A 121 3.88 2.75 -14.40
CA LEU A 121 4.62 3.91 -13.89
C LEU A 121 5.17 4.79 -15.02
N ALA A 122 5.68 4.18 -16.09
CA ALA A 122 6.18 4.91 -17.26
C ALA A 122 5.05 5.68 -17.96
N ARG A 123 3.88 5.06 -18.12
CA ARG A 123 2.70 5.69 -18.69
C ARG A 123 2.23 6.88 -17.85
N ALA A 124 2.12 6.72 -16.53
CA ALA A 124 1.71 7.79 -15.63
C ALA A 124 2.69 8.97 -15.61
N LYS A 125 3.98 8.72 -15.79
CA LYS A 125 4.99 9.79 -15.96
C LYS A 125 4.89 10.53 -17.27
N ALA A 126 4.47 9.85 -18.33
CA ALA A 126 4.31 10.46 -19.66
C ALA A 126 3.02 11.28 -19.79
N ASP A 127 1.98 10.89 -19.05
CA ASP A 127 0.66 11.52 -19.09
C ASP A 127 0.18 11.81 -17.66
N PRO A 128 0.55 12.97 -17.08
CA PRO A 128 0.22 13.32 -15.71
C PRO A 128 -1.26 13.69 -15.57
N VAL A 129 -2.07 12.71 -15.14
CA VAL A 129 -3.48 12.90 -14.79
C VAL A 129 -3.63 12.77 -13.27
N TYR A 130 -4.13 13.83 -12.62
CA TYR A 130 -4.21 13.88 -11.16
C TYR A 130 -5.11 12.79 -10.56
N ILE A 131 -6.29 12.53 -11.13
CA ILE A 131 -7.18 11.44 -10.71
C ILE A 131 -7.79 10.79 -11.96
N PRO A 132 -7.26 9.68 -12.43
CA PRO A 132 -7.88 8.94 -13.51
C PRO A 132 -9.15 8.22 -12.98
N GLU A 133 -10.32 8.81 -13.16
CA GLU A 133 -11.60 8.25 -12.67
C GLU A 133 -11.84 6.81 -13.16
N ALA A 134 -11.41 6.51 -14.38
CA ALA A 134 -11.61 5.21 -15.00
C ALA A 134 -10.73 4.08 -14.44
N THR A 135 -9.74 4.39 -13.60
CA THR A 135 -8.74 3.42 -13.12
C THR A 135 -8.83 3.12 -11.63
N GLN A 136 -9.80 3.66 -10.91
CA GLN A 136 -9.98 3.37 -9.48
C GLN A 136 -10.56 1.97 -9.29
N LEU A 137 -9.69 1.04 -8.93
CA LEU A 137 -10.09 -0.31 -8.55
C LEU A 137 -10.59 -0.29 -7.09
N PRO A 138 -11.76 -0.87 -6.79
CA PRO A 138 -12.25 -0.92 -5.41
C PRO A 138 -11.42 -1.89 -4.54
N ASN A 139 -10.85 -2.95 -5.12
CA ASN A 139 -10.01 -3.92 -4.43
C ASN A 139 -8.53 -3.48 -4.45
N ARG A 140 -8.22 -2.41 -3.73
CA ARG A 140 -6.89 -1.80 -3.70
C ARG A 140 -6.43 -1.48 -2.27
N PHE A 141 -5.13 -1.27 -2.14
CA PHE A 141 -4.53 -0.63 -0.99
C PHE A 141 -3.59 0.48 -1.45
N ASP A 142 -3.40 1.50 -0.64
CA ASP A 142 -2.51 2.61 -0.99
C ASP A 142 -1.08 2.34 -0.52
N ALA A 143 -0.12 2.54 -1.44
CA ALA A 143 1.30 2.31 -1.25
C ALA A 143 2.08 3.56 -1.68
N SER A 144 2.40 4.45 -0.74
CA SER A 144 3.04 5.72 -1.01
C SER A 144 4.53 5.70 -0.66
N PHE A 145 5.37 6.07 -1.62
CA PHE A 145 6.80 6.20 -1.45
C PHE A 145 7.25 7.66 -1.55
N ILE A 146 7.95 8.13 -0.52
CA ILE A 146 8.46 9.50 -0.46
C ILE A 146 10.00 9.46 -0.47
N PRO A 147 10.65 9.37 -1.66
CA PRO A 147 12.07 9.06 -1.78
C PRO A 147 13.01 10.14 -1.27
N TRP A 148 12.53 11.35 -1.06
CA TRP A 148 13.33 12.48 -0.57
C TRP A 148 13.15 12.74 0.93
N LEU A 149 12.30 11.95 1.60
CA LEU A 149 12.01 12.14 3.01
C LEU A 149 12.37 10.89 3.81
N SER A 150 13.09 11.10 4.90
CA SER A 150 13.31 10.09 5.94
C SER A 150 12.63 10.56 7.23
N TYR A 151 11.81 9.70 7.83
CA TYR A 151 11.03 10.02 9.02
C TYR A 151 11.02 8.83 9.99
N ASP A 152 10.85 9.12 11.26
CA ASP A 152 10.73 8.09 12.31
C ASP A 152 9.26 7.74 12.60
N ALA A 153 8.33 8.60 12.22
CA ALA A 153 6.89 8.35 12.28
C ALA A 153 6.17 9.21 11.25
N LEU A 154 5.15 8.63 10.63
CA LEU A 154 4.20 9.33 9.77
C LEU A 154 2.79 8.92 10.16
N HIS A 155 1.92 9.89 10.35
CA HIS A 155 0.49 9.67 10.53
C HIS A 155 -0.28 10.47 9.47
N LEU A 156 -1.14 9.76 8.73
CA LEU A 156 -2.06 10.36 7.79
C LEU A 156 -3.46 10.32 8.43
N GLU A 157 -3.97 11.51 8.76
CA GLU A 157 -5.32 11.65 9.26
C GLU A 157 -6.27 11.94 8.09
N LEU A 158 -7.32 11.14 8.00
CA LEU A 158 -8.40 11.37 7.05
C LEU A 158 -9.48 12.22 7.72
N SER A 159 -9.96 13.23 7.01
CA SER A 159 -10.95 14.17 7.54
C SER A 159 -12.27 13.47 7.93
N ASP A 160 -13.01 14.10 8.85
CA ASP A 160 -14.31 13.65 9.33
C ASP A 160 -15.25 13.22 8.20
N GLY A 161 -15.86 12.04 8.37
CA GLY A 161 -16.79 11.48 7.40
C GLY A 161 -16.17 10.70 6.25
N TYR A 162 -14.86 10.72 6.08
CA TYR A 162 -14.18 9.84 5.15
C TYR A 162 -13.78 8.56 5.86
N LEU A 163 -14.44 7.47 5.53
CA LEU A 163 -14.18 6.15 6.10
C LEU A 163 -13.40 5.34 5.07
N TYR A 164 -12.14 5.07 5.38
CA TYR A 164 -11.25 4.28 4.56
C TYR A 164 -10.87 3.00 5.31
N PHE A 165 -11.25 1.86 4.79
CA PHE A 165 -11.05 0.57 5.44
C PHE A 165 -9.77 -0.15 4.98
N ALA A 166 -9.39 0.07 3.75
CA ALA A 166 -8.19 -0.54 3.18
C ALA A 166 -6.91 -0.02 3.85
N PRO A 167 -5.86 -0.84 3.96
CA PRO A 167 -4.58 -0.39 4.50
C PRO A 167 -3.94 0.73 3.66
N ILE A 168 -3.32 1.70 4.34
CA ILE A 168 -2.46 2.71 3.72
C ILE A 168 -1.05 2.46 4.23
N VAL A 169 -0.12 2.24 3.33
CA VAL A 169 1.29 2.00 3.65
C VAL A 169 2.15 3.11 3.05
N ASN A 170 2.93 3.75 3.91
CA ASN A 170 3.87 4.78 3.47
C ASN A 170 5.28 4.38 3.86
N TRP A 171 6.26 4.64 3.00
CA TRP A 171 7.68 4.48 3.34
C TRP A 171 8.52 5.60 2.75
N GLY A 172 9.62 5.92 3.43
CA GLY A 172 10.57 6.94 3.03
C GLY A 172 11.82 6.36 2.37
N ALA A 173 12.82 7.21 2.21
CA ALA A 173 14.15 6.78 1.78
C ALA A 173 14.76 5.83 2.80
N TYR A 174 15.37 4.73 2.32
CA TYR A 174 16.23 3.91 3.19
C TYR A 174 17.52 4.68 3.52
N ARG A 175 18.08 4.39 4.69
CA ARG A 175 19.35 4.95 5.15
C ARG A 175 20.29 3.83 5.61
N GLU A 176 21.60 4.04 5.46
CA GLU A 176 22.60 3.14 6.00
C GLU A 176 22.82 3.52 7.46
N GLU A 177 22.68 2.57 8.37
CA GLU A 177 23.10 2.74 9.76
C GLU A 177 24.55 2.27 9.87
N GLY A 178 25.43 3.14 10.42
CA GLY A 178 26.84 2.83 10.57
C GLY A 178 27.09 1.63 11.50
N ALA A 179 28.17 0.91 11.29
CA ALA A 179 28.57 -0.32 11.97
C ALA A 179 28.85 -0.20 13.50
N GLY A 180 28.18 0.70 14.20
CA GLY A 180 28.29 0.93 15.63
C GLY A 180 27.00 0.93 16.42
N SER A 181 25.85 0.99 15.77
CA SER A 181 24.53 0.87 16.41
C SER A 181 23.87 -0.40 15.91
N GLY A 182 23.93 -1.43 16.69
CA GLY A 182 23.49 -2.78 16.34
C GLY A 182 22.13 -2.84 15.68
N CYS A 183 22.08 -3.28 14.47
CA CYS A 183 21.05 -3.46 13.49
C CYS A 183 20.89 -2.30 12.49
N PRO A 184 21.35 -2.46 11.26
CA PRO A 184 21.05 -1.53 10.18
C PRO A 184 19.61 -1.73 9.76
N CYS A 185 18.70 -0.95 10.33
CA CYS A 185 17.34 -0.89 9.87
C CYS A 185 17.11 0.46 9.19
N PRO A 186 17.13 0.54 7.85
CA PRO A 186 16.62 1.73 7.19
C PRO A 186 15.15 1.93 7.59
N SER A 187 14.82 3.15 7.96
CA SER A 187 13.41 3.49 8.12
C SER A 187 12.72 3.37 6.76
N ALA A 188 11.75 2.46 6.68
CA ALA A 188 10.86 2.39 5.54
C ALA A 188 9.75 3.40 5.68
#